data_aca95dfc8daa082c53ae5161f7dd4be9
#
_entry.id   aca95dfc8daa082c53ae5161f7dd4be9
#
_cell.length_a   1.000
_cell.length_b   1.000
_cell.length_c   1.000
_cell.angle_alpha   90.00
_cell.angle_beta   90.00
_cell.angle_gamma   90.00
#
_symmetry.space_group_name_H-M   'P 1'
#
loop_
_entity.id
_entity.type
_entity.pdbx_description
1 polymer ?
#
loop_
_entity_poly.entity_id
_entity_poly.type
_entity_poly.pdbx_seq_one_letter_code
_entity_poly.pdbx_strand_id
1 'polypeptide(L)'
;MNMPQRKDCGMQIAGPVDQPVTSELVVLREMLNFEGARLLELGCGAAEKTRLIAERTGISAMVAAEVDRIQHAKNLEIRDLPKVTFAAFGAESIEAPDESFDIIILFKSLHHVPAALLDQSFAEMFRVLKPGGHVYISEPVFEGEFNEVIRLFNDEEVVRKGAFAAIGRAIESGQFQLVEERFFRNVVKLASFAQFEQGLINVTHSERNVSPALLVRIRERFESFRKPEGFVFEVPNRVDLLVKR
;
A
#
# COMPACT_ATOMS: atom_id res chain seq x y z
N MET A 1 9.07 -36.44 -16.81
CA MET A 1 8.00 -35.62 -16.25
C MET A 1 8.29 -34.19 -16.66
N ASN A 2 7.58 -33.64 -17.65
CA ASN A 2 7.69 -32.24 -18.02
C ASN A 2 7.05 -31.40 -16.91
N MET A 3 7.83 -30.56 -16.23
CA MET A 3 7.25 -29.51 -15.39
C MET A 3 6.45 -28.59 -16.31
N PRO A 4 5.21 -28.22 -15.92
CA PRO A 4 4.46 -27.23 -16.67
C PRO A 4 5.25 -25.93 -16.69
N GLN A 5 5.48 -25.37 -17.89
CA GLN A 5 6.05 -24.04 -18.05
C GLN A 5 5.17 -23.07 -17.25
N ARG A 6 5.74 -22.36 -16.26
CA ARG A 6 5.07 -21.26 -15.56
C ARG A 6 4.57 -20.27 -16.63
N LYS A 7 3.27 -20.11 -16.70
CA LYS A 7 2.69 -19.01 -17.49
C LYS A 7 3.13 -17.73 -16.77
N ASP A 8 4.02 -16.98 -17.39
CA ASP A 8 4.37 -15.65 -16.95
C ASP A 8 3.06 -14.84 -16.92
N CYS A 9 2.66 -14.35 -15.74
CA CYS A 9 1.39 -13.60 -15.60
C CYS A 9 1.45 -12.22 -16.28
N GLY A 10 2.56 -11.90 -16.95
CA GLY A 10 2.77 -10.65 -17.68
C GLY A 10 2.95 -9.42 -16.80
N MET A 11 2.97 -9.58 -15.48
CA MET A 11 3.14 -8.50 -14.52
C MET A 11 4.56 -7.96 -14.53
N GLN A 12 4.69 -6.65 -14.30
CA GLN A 12 5.97 -5.94 -14.24
C GLN A 12 6.21 -5.39 -12.83
N ILE A 13 7.38 -5.64 -12.26
CA ILE A 13 7.76 -5.11 -10.94
C ILE A 13 8.06 -3.62 -10.97
N ALA A 14 8.52 -3.10 -12.11
CA ALA A 14 8.81 -1.69 -12.38
C ALA A 14 8.19 -1.29 -13.71
N GLY A 15 7.69 -0.07 -13.78
CA GLY A 15 6.99 0.45 -14.96
C GLY A 15 7.91 1.14 -15.97
N PRO A 16 7.34 1.67 -17.05
CA PRO A 16 8.07 2.44 -18.05
C PRO A 16 8.67 3.72 -17.44
N VAL A 17 9.64 4.30 -18.14
CA VAL A 17 10.29 5.55 -17.69
C VAL A 17 9.29 6.71 -17.65
N ASP A 18 8.42 6.82 -18.65
CA ASP A 18 7.40 7.86 -18.75
C ASP A 18 6.10 7.41 -18.06
N GLN A 19 5.99 7.77 -16.78
CA GLN A 19 4.80 7.52 -15.98
C GLN A 19 4.08 8.83 -15.68
N PRO A 20 2.74 8.86 -15.67
CA PRO A 20 1.99 10.06 -15.32
C PRO A 20 2.27 10.47 -13.87
N VAL A 21 2.44 11.77 -13.65
CA VAL A 21 2.49 12.36 -12.30
C VAL A 21 1.07 12.66 -11.86
N THR A 22 0.56 11.91 -10.88
CA THR A 22 -0.82 12.04 -10.40
C THR A 22 -0.94 11.62 -8.93
N SER A 23 -2.12 11.79 -8.35
CA SER A 23 -2.37 11.37 -6.97
C SER A 23 -2.98 9.98 -6.90
N GLU A 24 -2.69 9.26 -5.83
CA GLU A 24 -3.27 7.95 -5.50
C GLU A 24 -4.81 7.94 -5.62
N LEU A 25 -5.46 9.00 -5.10
CA LEU A 25 -6.93 9.08 -5.11
C LEU A 25 -7.50 9.21 -6.53
N VAL A 26 -6.79 9.87 -7.44
CA VAL A 26 -7.19 9.97 -8.86
C VAL A 26 -7.13 8.59 -9.49
N VAL A 27 -6.01 7.89 -9.36
CA VAL A 27 -5.82 6.52 -9.89
C VAL A 27 -6.89 5.58 -9.33
N LEU A 28 -7.11 5.61 -8.03
CA LEU A 28 -8.10 4.78 -7.35
C LEU A 28 -9.52 4.99 -7.91
N ARG A 29 -9.93 6.26 -8.13
CA ARG A 29 -11.25 6.59 -8.65
C ARG A 29 -11.44 6.29 -10.14
N GLU A 30 -10.37 6.24 -10.91
CA GLU A 30 -10.41 5.82 -12.31
C GLU A 30 -10.54 4.30 -12.45
N MET A 31 -10.01 3.54 -11.48
CA MET A 31 -9.95 2.07 -11.55
C MET A 31 -11.13 1.40 -10.85
N LEU A 32 -11.82 2.07 -9.91
CA LEU A 32 -12.86 1.48 -9.07
C LEU A 32 -14.15 2.30 -9.05
N ASN A 33 -15.28 1.59 -9.07
CA ASN A 33 -16.58 2.18 -8.77
C ASN A 33 -16.92 2.01 -7.29
N PHE A 34 -17.11 3.13 -6.59
CA PHE A 34 -17.37 3.16 -5.14
C PHE A 34 -18.85 3.27 -4.77
N GLU A 35 -19.73 3.49 -5.75
CA GLU A 35 -21.14 3.78 -5.46
C GLU A 35 -21.83 2.60 -4.76
N GLY A 36 -22.27 2.84 -3.53
CA GLY A 36 -22.90 1.84 -2.68
C GLY A 36 -21.97 0.73 -2.16
N ALA A 37 -20.69 0.74 -2.51
CA ALA A 37 -19.74 -0.32 -2.18
C ALA A 37 -19.43 -0.38 -0.67
N ARG A 38 -19.25 -1.59 -0.17
CA ARG A 38 -18.69 -1.87 1.17
C ARG A 38 -17.21 -2.20 1.04
N LEU A 39 -16.36 -1.42 1.71
CA LEU A 39 -14.92 -1.47 1.62
C LEU A 39 -14.25 -2.09 2.84
N LEU A 40 -13.09 -2.73 2.58
CA LEU A 40 -12.11 -3.07 3.60
C LEU A 40 -10.77 -2.42 3.20
N GLU A 41 -10.18 -1.62 4.09
CA GLU A 41 -8.80 -1.17 3.98
C GLU A 41 -7.92 -1.93 4.97
N LEU A 42 -6.84 -2.55 4.47
CA LEU A 42 -5.90 -3.31 5.27
C LEU A 42 -4.59 -2.52 5.43
N GLY A 43 -4.24 -2.18 6.68
CA GLY A 43 -3.12 -1.31 7.02
C GLY A 43 -3.44 0.17 6.78
N CYS A 44 -4.49 0.68 7.43
CA CYS A 44 -4.97 2.05 7.21
C CYS A 44 -4.05 3.15 7.79
N GLY A 45 -3.05 2.78 8.59
CA GLY A 45 -2.16 3.75 9.24
C GLY A 45 -2.93 4.83 10.00
N ALA A 46 -2.58 6.09 9.79
CA ALA A 46 -3.25 7.23 10.43
C ALA A 46 -4.61 7.62 9.79
N ALA A 47 -5.19 6.73 9.00
CA ALA A 47 -6.50 6.90 8.36
C ALA A 47 -6.61 8.10 7.38
N GLU A 48 -5.49 8.59 6.83
CA GLU A 48 -5.52 9.71 5.88
C GLU A 48 -6.22 9.34 4.57
N LYS A 49 -5.92 8.15 4.01
CA LYS A 49 -6.57 7.63 2.81
C LYS A 49 -8.00 7.20 3.09
N THR A 50 -8.22 6.55 4.24
CA THR A 50 -9.55 6.20 4.76
C THR A 50 -10.48 7.41 4.73
N ARG A 51 -10.05 8.54 5.31
CA ARG A 51 -10.80 9.79 5.33
C ARG A 51 -11.12 10.30 3.93
N LEU A 52 -10.11 10.36 3.05
CA LEU A 52 -10.31 10.84 1.68
C LEU A 52 -11.33 9.98 0.91
N ILE A 53 -11.29 8.66 1.09
CA ILE A 53 -12.24 7.75 0.46
C ILE A 53 -13.64 7.97 1.04
N ALA A 54 -13.77 7.99 2.38
CA ALA A 54 -15.06 8.15 3.05
C ALA A 54 -15.78 9.46 2.71
N GLU A 55 -15.01 10.56 2.55
CA GLU A 55 -15.54 11.89 2.26
C GLU A 55 -15.79 12.16 0.77
N ARG A 56 -15.03 11.50 -0.12
CA ARG A 56 -14.99 11.86 -1.55
C ARG A 56 -15.52 10.78 -2.49
N THR A 57 -16.07 9.70 -1.93
CA THR A 57 -16.66 8.61 -2.74
C THR A 57 -18.04 8.21 -2.23
N GLY A 58 -18.79 7.46 -3.06
CA GLY A 58 -20.15 7.00 -2.75
C GLY A 58 -20.23 5.71 -1.95
N ILE A 59 -19.22 5.37 -1.12
CA ILE A 59 -19.25 4.12 -0.32
C ILE A 59 -20.44 4.06 0.62
N SER A 60 -20.95 2.85 0.87
CA SER A 60 -21.97 2.60 1.89
C SER A 60 -21.37 2.45 3.29
N ALA A 61 -20.26 1.74 3.40
CA ALA A 61 -19.53 1.51 4.64
C ALA A 61 -18.07 1.13 4.35
N MET A 62 -17.20 1.32 5.35
CA MET A 62 -15.80 0.96 5.28
C MET A 62 -15.32 0.41 6.63
N VAL A 63 -14.60 -0.70 6.59
CA VAL A 63 -13.78 -1.18 7.69
C VAL A 63 -12.34 -0.80 7.40
N ALA A 64 -11.68 -0.11 8.34
CA ALA A 64 -10.30 0.31 8.25
C ALA A 64 -9.48 -0.42 9.33
N ALA A 65 -8.68 -1.41 8.91
CA ALA A 65 -7.94 -2.26 9.82
C ALA A 65 -6.49 -1.78 9.99
N GLU A 66 -5.99 -1.81 11.24
CA GLU A 66 -4.62 -1.44 11.60
C GLU A 66 -4.09 -2.37 12.70
N VAL A 67 -2.92 -2.98 12.45
CA VAL A 67 -2.30 -3.91 13.39
C VAL A 67 -1.45 -3.22 14.46
N ASP A 68 -0.93 -2.01 14.18
CA ASP A 68 -0.25 -1.20 15.18
C ASP A 68 -1.27 -0.72 16.23
N ARG A 69 -1.18 -1.30 17.42
CA ARG A 69 -2.09 -1.02 18.54
C ARG A 69 -2.08 0.45 18.97
N ILE A 70 -0.93 1.12 18.88
CA ILE A 70 -0.79 2.53 19.25
C ILE A 70 -1.53 3.39 18.22
N GLN A 71 -1.33 3.10 16.94
CA GLN A 71 -2.01 3.81 15.87
C GLN A 71 -3.51 3.51 15.85
N HIS A 72 -3.89 2.24 16.03
CA HIS A 72 -5.31 1.85 16.14
C HIS A 72 -6.04 2.59 17.27
N ALA A 73 -5.40 2.69 18.45
CA ALA A 73 -5.98 3.45 19.57
C ALA A 73 -6.25 4.93 19.22
N LYS A 74 -5.34 5.58 18.47
CA LYS A 74 -5.54 6.93 17.95
C LYS A 74 -6.68 6.99 16.93
N ASN A 75 -6.78 5.99 16.06
CA ASN A 75 -7.86 5.92 15.05
C ASN A 75 -9.24 5.79 15.71
N LEU A 76 -9.34 5.10 16.83
CA LEU A 76 -10.58 4.99 17.60
C LEU A 76 -11.08 6.34 18.18
N GLU A 77 -10.22 7.38 18.22
CA GLU A 77 -10.61 8.73 18.62
C GLU A 77 -11.26 9.53 17.50
N ILE A 78 -11.15 9.09 16.24
CA ILE A 78 -11.80 9.71 15.07
C ILE A 78 -13.31 9.46 15.13
N ARG A 79 -14.12 10.53 15.29
CA ARG A 79 -15.58 10.46 15.46
C ARG A 79 -16.38 11.04 14.29
N ASP A 80 -15.72 11.71 13.36
CA ASP A 80 -16.31 12.45 12.25
C ASP A 80 -16.39 11.66 10.95
N LEU A 81 -16.15 10.34 10.98
CA LEU A 81 -16.27 9.43 9.84
C LEU A 81 -17.38 8.39 10.06
N PRO A 82 -18.66 8.75 9.91
CA PRO A 82 -19.79 7.88 10.29
C PRO A 82 -19.91 6.60 9.48
N LYS A 83 -19.27 6.53 8.29
CA LYS A 83 -19.25 5.34 7.44
C LYS A 83 -18.07 4.40 7.74
N VAL A 84 -17.16 4.79 8.63
CA VAL A 84 -15.92 4.05 8.91
C VAL A 84 -15.98 3.38 10.26
N THR A 85 -15.62 2.10 10.30
CA THR A 85 -15.35 1.34 11.52
C THR A 85 -13.89 0.97 11.55
N PHE A 86 -13.19 1.32 12.63
CA PHE A 86 -11.78 0.92 12.83
C PHE A 86 -11.70 -0.44 13.51
N ALA A 87 -10.78 -1.29 13.02
CA ALA A 87 -10.58 -2.66 13.51
C ALA A 87 -9.09 -2.97 13.74
N ALA A 88 -8.80 -3.97 14.59
CA ALA A 88 -7.44 -4.33 14.98
C ALA A 88 -7.08 -5.74 14.52
N PHE A 89 -6.99 -5.98 13.20
CA PHE A 89 -6.59 -7.26 12.62
C PHE A 89 -5.68 -7.06 11.40
N GLY A 90 -4.90 -8.09 11.08
CA GLY A 90 -4.06 -8.13 9.90
C GLY A 90 -4.74 -8.78 8.69
N ALA A 91 -4.08 -8.70 7.54
CA ALA A 91 -4.58 -9.29 6.30
C ALA A 91 -4.63 -10.83 6.36
N GLU A 92 -3.82 -11.44 7.22
CA GLU A 92 -3.73 -12.88 7.42
C GLU A 92 -4.86 -13.49 8.28
N SER A 93 -5.66 -12.63 8.95
CA SER A 93 -6.76 -13.09 9.83
C SER A 93 -7.84 -12.00 9.88
N ILE A 94 -8.68 -11.93 8.85
CA ILE A 94 -9.68 -10.88 8.70
C ILE A 94 -10.94 -11.23 9.51
N GLU A 95 -11.25 -10.41 10.51
CA GLU A 95 -12.41 -10.58 11.38
C GLU A 95 -13.70 -10.09 10.70
N ALA A 96 -14.09 -10.77 9.63
CA ALA A 96 -15.33 -10.52 8.91
C ALA A 96 -15.91 -11.82 8.33
N PRO A 97 -17.23 -11.90 8.12
CA PRO A 97 -17.85 -13.03 7.43
C PRO A 97 -17.38 -13.15 5.98
N ASP A 98 -17.56 -14.33 5.41
CA ASP A 98 -17.34 -14.57 3.99
C ASP A 98 -18.16 -13.59 3.14
N GLU A 99 -17.63 -13.21 1.99
CA GLU A 99 -18.32 -12.39 0.98
C GLU A 99 -18.93 -11.09 1.54
N SER A 100 -18.20 -10.43 2.47
CA SER A 100 -18.66 -9.22 3.15
C SER A 100 -18.36 -7.93 2.41
N PHE A 101 -17.33 -7.92 1.54
CA PHE A 101 -16.82 -6.69 0.93
C PHE A 101 -16.91 -6.73 -0.60
N ASP A 102 -17.18 -5.58 -1.17
CA ASP A 102 -17.16 -5.36 -2.63
C ASP A 102 -15.75 -5.00 -3.10
N ILE A 103 -14.98 -4.29 -2.26
CA ILE A 103 -13.64 -3.81 -2.55
C ILE A 103 -12.74 -3.98 -1.32
N ILE A 104 -11.54 -4.51 -1.55
CA ILE A 104 -10.44 -4.52 -0.57
C ILE A 104 -9.32 -3.63 -1.10
N ILE A 105 -8.73 -2.81 -0.23
CA ILE A 105 -7.69 -1.85 -0.58
C ILE A 105 -6.48 -2.03 0.34
N LEU A 106 -5.30 -2.04 -0.27
CA LEU A 106 -4.01 -2.02 0.42
C LEU A 106 -3.16 -0.88 -0.14
N PHE A 107 -2.84 0.12 0.70
CA PHE A 107 -1.95 1.22 0.34
C PHE A 107 -0.60 1.05 1.02
N LYS A 108 0.41 0.58 0.29
CA LYS A 108 1.78 0.43 0.78
C LYS A 108 1.85 -0.42 2.06
N SER A 109 0.99 -1.43 2.16
CA SER A 109 0.82 -2.25 3.36
C SER A 109 1.04 -3.75 3.12
N LEU A 110 0.91 -4.24 1.88
CA LEU A 110 1.11 -5.66 1.59
C LEU A 110 2.54 -6.11 1.90
N HIS A 111 3.55 -5.30 1.59
CA HIS A 111 4.95 -5.64 1.83
C HIS A 111 5.32 -5.65 3.33
N HIS A 112 4.45 -5.15 4.21
CA HIS A 112 4.61 -5.25 5.66
C HIS A 112 4.06 -6.56 6.24
N VAL A 113 3.26 -7.31 5.47
CA VAL A 113 2.81 -8.63 5.88
C VAL A 113 4.01 -9.58 5.96
N PRO A 114 4.20 -10.33 7.05
CA PRO A 114 5.27 -11.32 7.14
C PRO A 114 5.25 -12.28 5.94
N ALA A 115 6.40 -12.55 5.34
CA ALA A 115 6.50 -13.33 4.10
C ALA A 115 5.80 -14.69 4.17
N ALA A 116 5.84 -15.35 5.34
CA ALA A 116 5.18 -16.63 5.59
C ALA A 116 3.64 -16.54 5.62
N LEU A 117 3.07 -15.35 5.78
CA LEU A 117 1.64 -15.12 5.91
C LEU A 117 1.01 -14.49 4.64
N LEU A 118 1.81 -14.15 3.63
CA LEU A 118 1.32 -13.51 2.40
C LEU A 118 0.27 -14.36 1.68
N ASP A 119 0.51 -15.67 1.52
CA ASP A 119 -0.43 -16.55 0.82
C ASP A 119 -1.72 -16.75 1.64
N GLN A 120 -1.61 -16.80 2.98
CA GLN A 120 -2.77 -16.80 3.87
C GLN A 120 -3.56 -15.50 3.77
N SER A 121 -2.90 -14.36 3.65
CA SER A 121 -3.57 -13.06 3.46
C SER A 121 -4.38 -13.02 2.17
N PHE A 122 -3.87 -13.59 1.08
CA PHE A 122 -4.65 -13.71 -0.16
C PHE A 122 -5.84 -14.66 -0.01
N ALA A 123 -5.69 -15.77 0.74
CA ALA A 123 -6.81 -16.68 1.02
C ALA A 123 -7.90 -15.99 1.86
N GLU A 124 -7.53 -15.19 2.86
CA GLU A 124 -8.48 -14.41 3.66
C GLU A 124 -9.15 -13.30 2.86
N MET A 125 -8.39 -12.54 2.04
CA MET A 125 -8.98 -11.56 1.13
C MET A 125 -9.97 -12.21 0.16
N PHE A 126 -9.63 -13.39 -0.39
CA PHE A 126 -10.54 -14.16 -1.24
C PHE A 126 -11.80 -14.57 -0.50
N ARG A 127 -11.68 -15.05 0.74
CA ARG A 127 -12.81 -15.49 1.57
C ARG A 127 -13.81 -14.36 1.81
N VAL A 128 -13.32 -13.18 2.24
CA VAL A 128 -14.20 -12.07 2.65
C VAL A 128 -14.67 -11.20 1.49
N LEU A 129 -14.07 -11.34 0.31
CA LEU A 129 -14.47 -10.60 -0.89
C LEU A 129 -15.66 -11.29 -1.55
N LYS A 130 -16.67 -10.53 -1.99
CA LYS A 130 -17.79 -11.03 -2.77
C LYS A 130 -17.33 -11.56 -4.13
N PRO A 131 -18.05 -12.51 -4.75
CA PRO A 131 -17.82 -12.88 -6.16
C PRO A 131 -17.83 -11.64 -7.06
N GLY A 132 -16.83 -11.49 -7.93
CA GLY A 132 -16.65 -10.30 -8.78
C GLY A 132 -16.16 -9.04 -8.05
N GLY A 133 -15.92 -9.11 -6.75
CA GLY A 133 -15.31 -8.02 -5.97
C GLY A 133 -13.84 -7.81 -6.33
N HIS A 134 -13.30 -6.65 -5.99
CA HIS A 134 -11.97 -6.22 -6.41
C HIS A 134 -11.00 -6.07 -5.23
N VAL A 135 -9.73 -6.40 -5.48
CA VAL A 135 -8.61 -6.04 -4.60
C VAL A 135 -7.74 -5.02 -5.32
N TYR A 136 -7.56 -3.85 -4.72
CA TYR A 136 -6.67 -2.78 -5.17
C TYR A 136 -5.42 -2.79 -4.29
N ILE A 137 -4.27 -3.10 -4.88
CA ILE A 137 -2.99 -3.16 -4.18
C ILE A 137 -2.08 -2.10 -4.78
N SER A 138 -1.77 -1.07 -3.99
CA SER A 138 -0.83 -0.02 -4.39
C SER A 138 0.46 -0.13 -3.58
N GLU A 139 1.57 -0.35 -4.28
CA GLU A 139 2.88 -0.53 -3.68
C GLU A 139 3.91 0.43 -4.29
N PRO A 140 4.86 0.95 -3.48
CA PRO A 140 5.94 1.76 -4.02
C PRO A 140 6.91 0.87 -4.80
N VAL A 141 7.33 1.34 -5.98
CA VAL A 141 8.42 0.70 -6.74
C VAL A 141 9.76 1.01 -6.07
N PHE A 142 10.68 0.03 -6.04
CA PHE A 142 11.97 0.17 -5.38
C PHE A 142 12.98 0.90 -6.28
N GLU A 143 12.67 2.16 -6.63
CA GLU A 143 13.49 3.03 -7.47
C GLU A 143 13.25 4.51 -7.18
N GLY A 144 14.10 5.38 -7.75
CA GLY A 144 13.96 6.83 -7.67
C GLY A 144 14.67 7.48 -6.48
N GLU A 145 14.81 8.81 -6.56
CA GLU A 145 15.58 9.64 -5.61
C GLU A 145 15.12 9.45 -4.15
N PHE A 146 13.81 9.38 -3.93
CA PHE A 146 13.25 9.20 -2.59
C PHE A 146 13.60 7.84 -2.01
N ASN A 147 13.53 6.78 -2.82
CA ASN A 147 13.91 5.43 -2.43
C ASN A 147 15.41 5.33 -2.09
N GLU A 148 16.28 6.07 -2.81
CA GLU A 148 17.71 6.10 -2.51
C GLU A 148 18.04 6.67 -1.13
N VAL A 149 17.20 7.57 -0.61
CA VAL A 149 17.35 8.07 0.76
C VAL A 149 16.81 7.06 1.76
N ILE A 150 15.60 6.53 1.52
CA ILE A 150 14.93 5.63 2.46
C ILE A 150 15.71 4.32 2.63
N ARG A 151 16.23 3.72 1.56
CA ARG A 151 16.96 2.46 1.63
C ARG A 151 18.20 2.47 2.53
N LEU A 152 18.73 3.65 2.86
CA LEU A 152 19.88 3.78 3.77
C LEU A 152 19.55 3.33 5.19
N PHE A 153 18.29 3.44 5.61
CA PHE A 153 17.84 3.07 6.96
C PHE A 153 16.64 2.12 6.98
N ASN A 154 16.00 1.92 5.85
CA ASN A 154 14.87 1.02 5.68
C ASN A 154 14.92 0.41 4.27
N ASP A 155 15.76 -0.63 4.09
CA ASP A 155 15.86 -1.33 2.81
C ASP A 155 14.75 -2.38 2.69
N GLU A 156 13.74 -2.05 1.91
CA GLU A 156 12.55 -2.88 1.71
C GLU A 156 12.58 -3.68 0.38
N GLU A 157 13.73 -3.77 -0.29
CA GLU A 157 13.81 -4.43 -1.60
C GLU A 157 13.28 -5.87 -1.56
N VAL A 158 13.69 -6.64 -0.56
CA VAL A 158 13.33 -8.06 -0.41
C VAL A 158 11.83 -8.22 -0.11
N VAL A 159 11.29 -7.42 0.81
CA VAL A 159 9.87 -7.54 1.21
C VAL A 159 8.94 -7.07 0.09
N ARG A 160 9.29 -6.02 -0.67
CA ARG A 160 8.52 -5.56 -1.83
C ARG A 160 8.54 -6.59 -2.97
N LYS A 161 9.68 -7.22 -3.25
CA LYS A 161 9.76 -8.35 -4.20
C LYS A 161 8.93 -9.54 -3.73
N GLY A 162 8.93 -9.84 -2.43
CA GLY A 162 8.12 -10.89 -1.82
C GLY A 162 6.63 -10.65 -1.97
N ALA A 163 6.17 -9.43 -1.71
CA ALA A 163 4.78 -9.01 -1.91
C ALA A 163 4.36 -9.13 -3.38
N PHE A 164 5.18 -8.65 -4.31
CA PHE A 164 4.94 -8.79 -5.74
C PHE A 164 4.80 -10.26 -6.17
N ALA A 165 5.72 -11.11 -5.72
CA ALA A 165 5.66 -12.54 -6.02
C ALA A 165 4.39 -13.21 -5.45
N ALA A 166 3.89 -12.75 -4.29
CA ALA A 166 2.65 -13.26 -3.71
C ALA A 166 1.41 -12.89 -4.54
N ILE A 167 1.36 -11.67 -5.12
CA ILE A 167 0.32 -11.30 -6.08
C ILE A 167 0.32 -12.26 -7.27
N GLY A 168 1.50 -12.52 -7.85
CA GLY A 168 1.64 -13.49 -8.95
C GLY A 168 1.11 -14.87 -8.58
N ARG A 169 1.45 -15.41 -7.40
CA ARG A 169 0.95 -16.71 -6.94
C ARG A 169 -0.57 -16.72 -6.75
N ALA A 170 -1.15 -15.65 -6.24
CA ALA A 170 -2.61 -15.53 -6.07
C ALA A 170 -3.34 -15.56 -7.42
N ILE A 171 -2.75 -14.97 -8.47
CA ILE A 171 -3.27 -15.03 -9.84
C ILE A 171 -3.07 -16.45 -10.43
N GLU A 172 -1.88 -17.02 -10.30
CA GLU A 172 -1.54 -18.36 -10.80
C GLU A 172 -2.42 -19.46 -10.16
N SER A 173 -2.84 -19.28 -8.91
CA SER A 173 -3.75 -20.21 -8.21
C SER A 173 -5.16 -20.23 -8.80
N GLY A 174 -5.52 -19.22 -9.61
CA GLY A 174 -6.84 -19.05 -10.19
C GLY A 174 -7.89 -18.43 -9.26
N GLN A 175 -7.52 -18.06 -8.03
CA GLN A 175 -8.40 -17.34 -7.09
C GLN A 175 -8.72 -15.93 -7.59
N PHE A 176 -7.71 -15.25 -8.13
CA PHE A 176 -7.84 -13.90 -8.65
C PHE A 176 -7.44 -13.83 -10.12
N GLN A 177 -7.97 -12.84 -10.81
CA GLN A 177 -7.53 -12.44 -12.15
C GLN A 177 -7.01 -11.01 -12.07
N LEU A 178 -5.86 -10.74 -12.70
CA LEU A 178 -5.39 -9.39 -12.93
C LEU A 178 -6.31 -8.69 -13.93
N VAL A 179 -6.90 -7.58 -13.51
CA VAL A 179 -7.73 -6.71 -14.36
C VAL A 179 -6.88 -5.66 -15.05
N GLU A 180 -6.03 -5.00 -14.26
CA GLU A 180 -5.17 -3.92 -14.72
C GLU A 180 -3.94 -3.82 -13.82
N GLU A 181 -2.78 -3.51 -14.42
CA GLU A 181 -1.57 -3.06 -13.77
C GLU A 181 -1.32 -1.62 -14.20
N ARG A 182 -1.17 -0.70 -13.25
CA ARG A 182 -0.97 0.71 -13.55
C ARG A 182 0.23 1.28 -12.79
N PHE A 183 1.03 2.06 -13.50
CA PHE A 183 2.17 2.77 -12.94
C PHE A 183 1.94 4.27 -12.96
N PHE A 184 2.32 4.94 -11.87
CA PHE A 184 2.24 6.40 -11.77
C PHE A 184 3.27 6.91 -10.76
N ARG A 185 3.51 8.21 -10.78
CA ARG A 185 4.36 8.89 -9.78
C ARG A 185 3.51 9.82 -8.94
N ASN A 186 3.58 9.67 -7.63
CA ASN A 186 3.03 10.67 -6.73
C ASN A 186 4.13 11.64 -6.27
N VAL A 187 3.73 12.90 -6.05
CA VAL A 187 4.65 13.95 -5.60
C VAL A 187 4.70 13.97 -4.07
N VAL A 188 5.90 13.85 -3.51
CA VAL A 188 6.19 14.08 -2.10
C VAL A 188 6.95 15.39 -1.98
N LYS A 189 6.37 16.37 -1.25
CA LYS A 189 6.99 17.65 -0.97
C LYS A 189 7.39 17.75 0.48
N LEU A 190 8.64 18.09 0.75
CA LEU A 190 9.18 18.28 2.09
C LEU A 190 9.87 19.63 2.17
N ALA A 191 9.60 20.35 3.24
CA ALA A 191 10.19 21.67 3.47
C ALA A 191 11.64 21.57 3.94
N SER A 192 12.01 20.47 4.64
CA SER A 192 13.33 20.32 5.26
C SER A 192 13.65 18.86 5.59
N PHE A 193 14.92 18.61 5.88
CA PHE A 193 15.35 17.32 6.46
C PHE A 193 14.69 17.04 7.81
N ALA A 194 14.42 18.05 8.64
CA ALA A 194 13.73 17.85 9.92
C ALA A 194 12.31 17.29 9.73
N GLN A 195 11.58 17.74 8.72
CA GLN A 195 10.27 17.17 8.37
C GLN A 195 10.39 15.71 7.90
N PHE A 196 11.40 15.41 7.07
CA PHE A 196 11.70 14.04 6.64
C PHE A 196 12.03 13.15 7.84
N GLU A 197 12.92 13.59 8.74
CA GLU A 197 13.34 12.86 9.92
C GLU A 197 12.16 12.56 10.86
N GLN A 198 11.32 13.55 11.14
CA GLN A 198 10.15 13.40 11.99
C GLN A 198 9.11 12.46 11.39
N GLY A 199 8.85 12.55 10.08
CA GLY A 199 7.79 11.79 9.41
C GLY A 199 8.18 10.38 8.99
N LEU A 200 9.49 10.09 8.85
CA LEU A 200 9.93 8.82 8.24
C LEU A 200 10.98 8.07 9.06
N ILE A 201 11.80 8.75 9.85
CA ILE A 201 12.80 8.08 10.71
C ILE A 201 12.23 7.85 12.11
N ASN A 202 11.63 8.88 12.72
CA ASN A 202 11.12 8.86 14.10
C ASN A 202 9.66 8.37 14.16
N VAL A 203 9.35 7.25 13.49
CA VAL A 203 8.00 6.66 13.49
C VAL A 203 7.82 5.67 14.64
N THR A 204 6.58 5.50 15.11
CA THR A 204 6.27 4.67 16.30
C THR A 204 6.15 3.16 15.98
N HIS A 205 5.89 2.81 14.73
CA HIS A 205 5.60 1.45 14.30
C HIS A 205 6.83 0.63 13.88
N SER A 206 8.03 1.22 13.93
CA SER A 206 9.28 0.50 13.65
C SER A 206 10.43 1.05 14.49
N GLU A 207 11.10 0.17 15.25
CA GLU A 207 12.36 0.49 15.92
C GLU A 207 13.48 0.61 14.88
N ARG A 208 13.76 1.83 14.46
CA ARG A 208 14.86 2.11 13.52
C ARG A 208 16.10 2.56 14.32
N ASN A 209 17.07 1.66 14.43
CA ASN A 209 18.35 1.97 15.05
C ASN A 209 19.23 2.80 14.10
N VAL A 210 18.92 4.09 13.96
CA VAL A 210 19.73 5.02 13.16
C VAL A 210 20.83 5.61 14.01
N SER A 211 22.08 5.17 13.81
CA SER A 211 23.23 5.73 14.49
C SER A 211 23.49 7.18 14.06
N PRO A 212 24.17 8.01 14.89
CA PRO A 212 24.51 9.39 14.51
C PRO A 212 25.27 9.47 13.16
N ALA A 213 26.18 8.55 12.91
CA ALA A 213 26.94 8.49 11.66
C ALA A 213 26.05 8.17 10.46
N LEU A 214 25.08 7.25 10.62
CA LEU A 214 24.12 6.93 9.58
C LEU A 214 23.18 8.11 9.33
N LEU A 215 22.73 8.82 10.38
CA LEU A 215 21.88 10.01 10.24
C LEU A 215 22.56 11.11 9.41
N VAL A 216 23.87 11.32 9.60
CA VAL A 216 24.66 12.25 8.77
C VAL A 216 24.62 11.84 7.30
N ARG A 217 24.87 10.57 6.98
CA ARG A 217 24.83 10.05 5.59
C ARG A 217 23.44 10.17 4.97
N ILE A 218 22.37 9.89 5.73
CA ILE A 218 21.00 10.05 5.27
C ILE A 218 20.73 11.52 4.93
N ARG A 219 21.15 12.44 5.81
CA ARG A 219 21.00 13.88 5.60
C ARG A 219 21.77 14.35 4.35
N GLU A 220 23.02 13.95 4.20
CA GLU A 220 23.83 14.30 3.03
C GLU A 220 23.16 13.82 1.73
N ARG A 221 22.64 12.57 1.73
CA ARG A 221 21.93 12.06 0.56
C ARG A 221 20.63 12.81 0.30
N PHE A 222 19.83 13.10 1.32
CA PHE A 222 18.61 13.89 1.20
C PHE A 222 18.90 15.30 0.68
N GLU A 223 19.90 15.99 1.25
CA GLU A 223 20.28 17.36 0.86
C GLU A 223 20.81 17.43 -0.59
N SER A 224 21.38 16.34 -1.11
CA SER A 224 21.84 16.29 -2.52
C SER A 224 20.70 16.39 -3.55
N PHE A 225 19.45 16.18 -3.14
CA PHE A 225 18.26 16.33 -3.98
C PHE A 225 17.54 17.67 -3.80
N ARG A 226 18.18 18.64 -3.18
CA ARG A 226 17.62 19.98 -2.99
C ARG A 226 17.42 20.68 -4.34
N LYS A 227 16.22 21.20 -4.58
CA LYS A 227 15.83 21.98 -5.73
C LYS A 227 15.51 23.44 -5.30
N PRO A 228 15.42 24.41 -6.24
CA PRO A 228 15.07 25.79 -5.90
C PRO A 228 13.76 25.93 -5.12
N GLU A 229 12.77 25.06 -5.43
CA GLU A 229 11.45 25.00 -4.80
C GLU A 229 11.40 24.16 -3.52
N GLY A 230 12.54 23.69 -3.02
CA GLY A 230 12.66 22.79 -1.87
C GLY A 230 12.92 21.35 -2.25
N PHE A 231 12.41 20.41 -1.46
CA PHE A 231 12.55 18.98 -1.73
C PHE A 231 11.27 18.44 -2.36
N VAL A 232 11.33 18.14 -3.64
CA VAL A 232 10.21 17.61 -4.43
C VAL A 232 10.65 16.31 -5.07
N PHE A 233 10.05 15.20 -4.61
CA PHE A 233 10.34 13.85 -5.10
C PHE A 233 9.14 13.32 -5.89
N GLU A 234 9.39 12.75 -7.04
CA GLU A 234 8.42 11.95 -7.78
C GLU A 234 8.63 10.48 -7.42
N VAL A 235 7.72 9.95 -6.63
CA VAL A 235 7.82 8.59 -6.10
C VAL A 235 7.04 7.64 -6.98
N PRO A 236 7.68 6.67 -7.65
CA PRO A 236 6.99 5.72 -8.48
C PRO A 236 6.21 4.71 -7.65
N ASN A 237 4.99 4.42 -8.12
CA ASN A 237 4.08 3.46 -7.52
C ASN A 237 3.54 2.54 -8.60
N ARG A 238 3.23 1.30 -8.18
CA ARG A 238 2.51 0.32 -8.98
C ARG A 238 1.18 0.01 -8.30
N VAL A 239 0.15 -0.11 -9.11
CA VAL A 239 -1.16 -0.63 -8.71
C VAL A 239 -1.43 -1.92 -9.44
N ASP A 240 -1.81 -2.95 -8.71
CA ASP A 240 -2.34 -4.20 -9.22
C ASP A 240 -3.83 -4.27 -8.84
N LEU A 241 -4.73 -4.20 -9.82
CA LEU A 241 -6.16 -4.38 -9.62
C LEU A 241 -6.53 -5.83 -9.94
N LEU A 242 -6.99 -6.54 -8.93
CA LEU A 242 -7.42 -7.93 -9.05
C LEU A 242 -8.95 -8.04 -8.93
N VAL A 243 -9.53 -9.07 -9.55
CA VAL A 243 -10.94 -9.45 -9.36
C VAL A 243 -11.05 -10.87 -8.86
N LYS A 244 -11.93 -11.13 -7.86
CA LYS A 244 -12.26 -12.48 -7.40
C LYS A 244 -13.03 -13.23 -8.49
N ARG A 245 -12.56 -14.44 -8.83
CA ARG A 245 -13.22 -15.36 -9.75
C ARG A 245 -14.25 -16.24 -9.06
#